data_288e7415f51fd959e62f02ccc086b2c4
#
_entry.id   288e7415f51fd959e62f02ccc086b2c4
#
_cell.length_a   1.000
_cell.length_b   1.000
_cell.length_c   1.000
_cell.angle_alpha   90.00
_cell.angle_beta   90.00
_cell.angle_gamma   90.00
#
_symmetry.space_group_name_H-M   'P 1'
#
loop_
_entity.id
_entity.type
_entity.pdbx_description
1 polymer ?
#
loop_
_entity_poly.entity_id
_entity_poly.type
_entity_poly.pdbx_seq_one_letter_code
_entity_poly.pdbx_strand_id
1 'polypeptide(L)'
;MGSTKKRDRSTQERLLESACVVFAQKGYRNATIAKICERADANIAAVNYYFGNKKTLYVEAWRMAFERSLAAHPPDGGVPDGAAAEERLGGRILALMRRIADPKSHEFEIVHKELANPTGLLAEVMRKSIEPIRQGLGATVRELLGPKAPQRQVLLCMASIRSQCFDEMIRTRRRRAFDEAGKAWGPPLLSLDIEEIAAHIARFSLAGIREIRRQIDSDELGETE
;
A
#
# COMPACT_ATOMS: atom_id res chain seq x y z
N MET A 1 39.54 3.29 10.97
CA MET A 1 38.67 2.38 10.22
C MET A 1 37.16 2.62 10.38
N GLY A 2 36.70 3.44 11.34
CA GLY A 2 35.26 3.68 11.59
C GLY A 2 34.60 4.74 10.71
N SER A 3 35.34 5.64 10.08
CA SER A 3 34.79 6.77 9.30
C SER A 3 34.25 6.37 7.91
N THR A 4 34.90 5.41 7.24
CA THR A 4 34.54 4.98 5.90
C THR A 4 33.18 4.25 5.88
N LYS A 5 32.93 3.39 6.87
CA LYS A 5 31.69 2.59 6.96
C LYS A 5 30.45 3.43 7.24
N LYS A 6 30.60 4.54 7.99
CA LYS A 6 29.49 5.48 8.30
C LYS A 6 29.18 6.38 7.10
N ARG A 7 30.20 6.77 6.32
CA ARG A 7 30.04 7.55 5.09
C ARG A 7 29.42 6.71 3.96
N ASP A 8 29.78 5.44 3.87
CA ASP A 8 29.20 4.50 2.91
C ASP A 8 27.71 4.22 3.17
N ARG A 9 27.31 3.98 4.42
CA ARG A 9 25.88 3.86 4.79
C ARG A 9 25.09 5.10 4.38
N SER A 10 25.60 6.28 4.68
CA SER A 10 24.90 7.52 4.34
C SER A 10 24.76 7.71 2.82
N THR A 11 25.69 7.26 2.00
CA THR A 11 25.61 7.34 0.53
C THR A 11 24.60 6.35 -0.03
N GLN A 12 24.58 5.11 0.45
CA GLN A 12 23.58 4.12 0.08
C GLN A 12 22.16 4.58 0.42
N GLU A 13 21.94 5.11 1.62
CA GLU A 13 20.65 5.65 2.05
C GLU A 13 20.21 6.84 1.20
N ARG A 14 21.11 7.80 0.90
CA ARG A 14 20.80 8.93 0.03
C ARG A 14 20.41 8.49 -1.38
N LEU A 15 21.08 7.47 -1.92
CA LEU A 15 20.74 6.90 -3.22
C LEU A 15 19.35 6.26 -3.21
N LEU A 16 19.01 5.47 -2.18
CA LEU A 16 17.68 4.86 -2.04
C LEU A 16 16.58 5.90 -1.88
N GLU A 17 16.79 6.91 -1.04
CA GLU A 17 15.83 8.02 -0.88
C GLU A 17 15.59 8.77 -2.18
N SER A 18 16.68 9.09 -2.89
CA SER A 18 16.60 9.76 -4.18
C SER A 18 15.92 8.87 -5.23
N ALA A 19 16.19 7.57 -5.21
CA ALA A 19 15.55 6.59 -6.08
C ALA A 19 14.04 6.49 -5.82
N CYS A 20 13.59 6.44 -4.55
CA CYS A 20 12.18 6.46 -4.21
C CYS A 20 11.47 7.65 -4.85
N VAL A 21 12.00 8.86 -4.69
CA VAL A 21 11.41 10.07 -5.26
C VAL A 21 11.37 10.02 -6.78
N VAL A 22 12.49 9.66 -7.42
CA VAL A 22 12.58 9.66 -8.89
C VAL A 22 11.69 8.58 -9.51
N PHE A 23 11.63 7.39 -8.91
CA PHE A 23 10.75 6.32 -9.40
C PHE A 23 9.28 6.60 -9.14
N ALA A 24 8.92 7.22 -8.02
CA ALA A 24 7.56 7.67 -7.75
C ALA A 24 7.08 8.70 -8.78
N GLN A 25 7.94 9.65 -9.16
CA GLN A 25 7.60 10.69 -10.12
C GLN A 25 7.56 10.19 -11.56
N LYS A 26 8.57 9.42 -11.99
CA LYS A 26 8.81 9.10 -13.41
C LYS A 26 8.50 7.65 -13.80
N GLY A 27 8.34 6.76 -12.83
CA GLY A 27 8.28 5.32 -13.05
C GLY A 27 9.64 4.73 -13.46
N TYR A 28 9.70 3.41 -13.56
CA TYR A 28 10.95 2.71 -13.88
C TYR A 28 11.55 3.13 -15.25
N ARG A 29 10.74 3.14 -16.30
CA ARG A 29 11.25 3.35 -17.69
C ARG A 29 11.89 4.72 -17.87
N ASN A 30 11.23 5.79 -17.37
CA ASN A 30 11.64 7.17 -17.57
C ASN A 30 12.61 7.72 -16.50
N ALA A 31 12.82 6.99 -15.41
CA ALA A 31 13.84 7.31 -14.43
C ALA A 31 15.24 6.98 -14.99
N THR A 32 16.24 7.82 -14.74
CA THR A 32 17.63 7.58 -15.12
C THR A 32 18.52 7.49 -13.89
N ILE A 33 19.55 6.64 -13.94
CA ILE A 33 20.57 6.56 -12.88
C ILE A 33 21.25 7.92 -12.68
N ALA A 34 21.54 8.64 -13.76
CA ALA A 34 22.15 9.97 -13.70
C ALA A 34 21.32 10.94 -12.82
N LYS A 35 19.98 10.96 -13.00
CA LYS A 35 19.08 11.84 -12.23
C LYS A 35 18.99 11.43 -10.77
N ILE A 36 19.06 10.11 -10.47
CA ILE A 36 19.10 9.61 -9.10
C ILE A 36 20.41 10.02 -8.42
N CYS A 37 21.55 9.86 -9.11
CA CYS A 37 22.86 10.24 -8.62
C CYS A 37 22.99 11.77 -8.39
N GLU A 38 22.50 12.58 -9.33
CA GLU A 38 22.44 14.03 -9.20
C GLU A 38 21.69 14.43 -7.91
N ARG A 39 20.50 13.86 -7.70
CA ARG A 39 19.70 14.13 -6.51
C ARG A 39 20.34 13.63 -5.21
N ALA A 40 21.09 12.54 -5.27
CA ALA A 40 21.73 11.92 -4.12
C ALA A 40 23.09 12.54 -3.78
N ASP A 41 23.58 13.47 -4.60
CA ASP A 41 24.97 13.92 -4.55
C ASP A 41 25.95 12.74 -4.50
N ALA A 42 25.83 11.87 -5.52
CA ALA A 42 26.60 10.64 -5.66
C ALA A 42 26.98 10.42 -7.13
N ASN A 43 27.97 9.56 -7.38
CA ASN A 43 28.35 9.17 -8.73
C ASN A 43 27.72 7.85 -9.16
N ILE A 44 27.75 7.57 -10.47
CA ILE A 44 27.19 6.34 -11.05
C ILE A 44 27.91 5.08 -10.53
N ALA A 45 29.20 5.18 -10.22
CA ALA A 45 29.97 4.06 -9.67
C ALA A 45 29.42 3.60 -8.31
N ALA A 46 28.88 4.54 -7.50
CA ALA A 46 28.25 4.21 -6.22
C ALA A 46 26.96 3.35 -6.44
N VAL A 47 26.16 3.65 -7.46
CA VAL A 47 24.99 2.81 -7.78
C VAL A 47 25.42 1.40 -8.18
N ASN A 48 26.44 1.28 -9.04
CA ASN A 48 26.95 -0.02 -9.44
C ASN A 48 27.55 -0.80 -8.27
N TYR A 49 28.24 -0.11 -7.36
CA TYR A 49 28.83 -0.71 -6.17
C TYR A 49 27.78 -1.23 -5.17
N TYR A 50 26.75 -0.42 -4.84
CA TYR A 50 25.75 -0.80 -3.84
C TYR A 50 24.62 -1.65 -4.37
N PHE A 51 24.22 -1.45 -5.62
CA PHE A 51 22.99 -2.04 -6.18
C PHE A 51 23.22 -2.85 -7.45
N GLY A 52 24.40 -2.76 -8.04
CA GLY A 52 24.76 -3.47 -9.27
C GLY A 52 24.09 -2.88 -10.53
N ASN A 53 22.79 -2.63 -10.49
CA ASN A 53 22.04 -2.11 -11.64
C ASN A 53 20.74 -1.38 -11.23
N LYS A 54 20.08 -0.73 -12.23
CA LYS A 54 18.83 -0.01 -12.05
C LYS A 54 17.68 -0.87 -11.56
N LYS A 55 17.64 -2.17 -11.97
CA LYS A 55 16.54 -3.08 -11.58
C LYS A 55 16.57 -3.34 -10.09
N THR A 56 17.74 -3.69 -9.56
CA THR A 56 17.94 -3.92 -8.12
C THR A 56 17.65 -2.65 -7.33
N LEU A 57 18.16 -1.49 -7.79
CA LEU A 57 17.88 -0.21 -7.14
C LEU A 57 16.37 0.09 -7.10
N TYR A 58 15.61 -0.26 -8.16
CA TYR A 58 14.15 -0.07 -8.20
C TYR A 58 13.42 -0.92 -7.17
N VAL A 59 13.79 -2.20 -7.08
CA VAL A 59 13.22 -3.15 -6.10
C VAL A 59 13.53 -2.71 -4.67
N GLU A 60 14.79 -2.33 -4.39
CA GLU A 60 15.19 -1.86 -3.06
C GLU A 60 14.56 -0.52 -2.68
N ALA A 61 14.39 0.40 -3.64
CA ALA A 61 13.69 1.65 -3.40
C ALA A 61 12.22 1.42 -3.03
N TRP A 62 11.52 0.52 -3.73
CA TRP A 62 10.16 0.17 -3.35
C TRP A 62 10.11 -0.50 -1.96
N ARG A 63 11.02 -1.44 -1.67
CA ARG A 63 11.10 -2.12 -0.37
C ARG A 63 11.27 -1.11 0.76
N MET A 64 12.22 -0.19 0.63
CA MET A 64 12.44 0.86 1.63
C MET A 64 11.22 1.76 1.80
N ALA A 65 10.55 2.15 0.71
CA ALA A 65 9.33 2.97 0.78
C ALA A 65 8.20 2.22 1.51
N PHE A 66 8.04 0.93 1.24
CA PHE A 66 7.08 0.05 1.88
C PHE A 66 7.37 -0.12 3.38
N GLU A 67 8.61 -0.43 3.76
CA GLU A 67 9.02 -0.59 5.16
C GLU A 67 8.84 0.70 5.97
N ARG A 68 9.21 1.85 5.40
CA ARG A 68 8.98 3.17 6.03
C ARG A 68 7.49 3.46 6.21
N SER A 69 6.67 3.12 5.23
CA SER A 69 5.23 3.28 5.28
C SER A 69 4.60 2.40 6.39
N LEU A 70 5.06 1.16 6.53
CA LEU A 70 4.65 0.27 7.62
C LEU A 70 5.11 0.75 9.00
N ALA A 71 6.33 1.27 9.10
CA ALA A 71 6.85 1.82 10.36
C ALA A 71 6.07 3.05 10.82
N ALA A 72 5.64 3.92 9.87
CA ALA A 72 4.83 5.09 10.16
C ALA A 72 3.36 4.72 10.51
N HIS A 73 2.81 3.72 9.83
CA HIS A 73 1.43 3.28 9.96
C HIS A 73 1.39 1.74 10.01
N PRO A 74 1.59 1.13 11.20
CA PRO A 74 1.57 -0.32 11.38
C PRO A 74 0.29 -0.96 10.84
N PRO A 75 0.36 -2.14 10.19
CA PRO A 75 -0.76 -2.72 9.42
C PRO A 75 -1.93 -3.18 10.28
N ASP A 76 -1.75 -3.33 11.58
CA ASP A 76 -2.79 -3.61 12.59
C ASP A 76 -3.50 -2.34 13.10
N GLY A 77 -2.98 -1.15 12.75
CA GLY A 77 -3.47 0.14 13.24
C GLY A 77 -3.21 0.39 14.72
N GLY A 78 -2.30 -0.37 15.33
CA GLY A 78 -2.01 -0.33 16.75
C GLY A 78 -3.07 -1.02 17.62
N VAL A 79 -3.99 -1.79 17.02
CA VAL A 79 -5.01 -2.56 17.72
C VAL A 79 -4.42 -3.91 18.15
N PRO A 80 -4.47 -4.29 19.44
CA PRO A 80 -3.94 -5.56 19.90
C PRO A 80 -4.61 -6.77 19.26
N ASP A 81 -3.87 -7.87 19.09
CA ASP A 81 -4.42 -9.12 18.54
C ASP A 81 -5.56 -9.70 19.37
N GLY A 82 -5.59 -9.46 20.68
CA GLY A 82 -6.67 -9.89 21.58
C GLY A 82 -7.93 -9.00 21.57
N ALA A 83 -7.94 -7.89 20.83
CA ALA A 83 -9.12 -7.05 20.69
C ALA A 83 -10.20 -7.73 19.83
N ALA A 84 -11.44 -7.23 19.91
CA ALA A 84 -12.55 -7.73 19.10
C ALA A 84 -12.21 -7.67 17.58
N ALA A 85 -12.68 -8.65 16.82
CA ALA A 85 -12.40 -8.73 15.38
C ALA A 85 -12.87 -7.50 14.62
N GLU A 86 -13.96 -6.87 15.07
CA GLU A 86 -14.48 -5.60 14.52
C GLU A 86 -13.49 -4.44 14.72
N GLU A 87 -12.88 -4.33 15.90
CA GLU A 87 -11.87 -3.30 16.21
C GLU A 87 -10.61 -3.54 15.38
N ARG A 88 -10.15 -4.79 15.28
CA ARG A 88 -9.00 -5.17 14.47
C ARG A 88 -9.22 -4.87 12.98
N LEU A 89 -10.44 -5.11 12.47
CA LEU A 89 -10.80 -4.74 11.10
C LEU A 89 -10.73 -3.22 10.91
N GLY A 90 -11.30 -2.45 11.82
CA GLY A 90 -11.26 -0.98 11.80
C GLY A 90 -9.84 -0.44 11.81
N GLY A 91 -8.98 -0.95 12.68
CA GLY A 91 -7.56 -0.59 12.77
C GLY A 91 -6.80 -0.86 11.46
N ARG A 92 -7.00 -2.04 10.84
CA ARG A 92 -6.39 -2.41 9.57
C ARG A 92 -6.82 -1.50 8.40
N ILE A 93 -8.11 -1.15 8.35
CA ILE A 93 -8.65 -0.22 7.35
C ILE A 93 -8.04 1.16 7.55
N LEU A 94 -8.04 1.68 8.76
CA LEU A 94 -7.47 3.00 9.09
C LEU A 94 -5.96 3.06 8.76
N ALA A 95 -5.21 2.04 9.13
CA ALA A 95 -3.78 1.94 8.82
C ALA A 95 -3.52 1.99 7.31
N LEU A 96 -4.28 1.22 6.52
CA LEU A 96 -4.17 1.24 5.06
C LEU A 96 -4.51 2.62 4.49
N MET A 97 -5.59 3.25 4.96
CA MET A 97 -6.01 4.57 4.52
C MET A 97 -4.97 5.65 4.83
N ARG A 98 -4.39 5.63 6.04
CA ARG A 98 -3.31 6.55 6.43
C ARG A 98 -2.06 6.34 5.58
N ARG A 99 -1.67 5.10 5.29
CA ARG A 99 -0.54 4.79 4.38
C ARG A 99 -0.78 5.34 2.98
N ILE A 100 -1.99 5.19 2.43
CA ILE A 100 -2.36 5.68 1.10
C ILE A 100 -2.33 7.21 1.06
N ALA A 101 -2.79 7.87 2.12
CA ALA A 101 -2.90 9.31 2.20
C ALA A 101 -1.59 10.02 2.59
N ASP A 102 -0.60 9.30 3.12
CA ASP A 102 0.66 9.88 3.61
C ASP A 102 1.45 10.52 2.45
N PRO A 103 1.59 11.86 2.42
CA PRO A 103 2.31 12.55 1.36
C PRO A 103 3.83 12.29 1.38
N LYS A 104 4.36 11.74 2.47
CA LYS A 104 5.77 11.35 2.62
C LYS A 104 6.04 9.94 2.10
N SER A 105 5.00 9.15 1.88
CA SER A 105 5.12 7.79 1.37
C SER A 105 5.21 7.79 -0.16
N HIS A 106 6.22 7.10 -0.70
CA HIS A 106 6.37 6.85 -2.14
C HIS A 106 5.90 5.45 -2.55
N GLU A 107 5.48 4.63 -1.60
CA GLU A 107 5.09 3.24 -1.83
C GLU A 107 4.02 3.13 -2.93
N PHE A 108 2.87 3.77 -2.68
CA PHE A 108 1.72 3.69 -3.60
C PHE A 108 1.92 4.45 -4.91
N GLU A 109 2.78 5.48 -4.92
CA GLU A 109 3.14 6.20 -6.13
C GLU A 109 3.98 5.33 -7.06
N ILE A 110 4.96 4.59 -6.52
CA ILE A 110 5.76 3.63 -7.28
C ILE A 110 4.88 2.51 -7.82
N VAL A 111 3.99 1.92 -6.98
CA VAL A 111 3.04 0.89 -7.39
C VAL A 111 2.12 1.38 -8.51
N HIS A 112 1.60 2.58 -8.40
CA HIS A 112 0.74 3.16 -9.45
C HIS A 112 1.47 3.30 -10.79
N LYS A 113 2.73 3.76 -10.77
CA LYS A 113 3.56 3.83 -11.99
C LYS A 113 3.84 2.45 -12.58
N GLU A 114 4.06 1.46 -11.72
CA GLU A 114 4.25 0.07 -12.14
C GLU A 114 2.97 -0.51 -12.77
N LEU A 115 1.79 -0.23 -12.20
CA LEU A 115 0.50 -0.68 -12.76
C LEU A 115 0.17 0.02 -14.09
N ALA A 116 0.52 1.30 -14.22
CA ALA A 116 0.30 2.05 -15.46
C ALA A 116 1.24 1.62 -16.60
N ASN A 117 2.46 1.19 -16.29
CA ASN A 117 3.47 0.73 -17.26
C ASN A 117 4.22 -0.49 -16.69
N PRO A 118 3.62 -1.69 -16.69
CA PRO A 118 4.14 -2.85 -16.03
C PRO A 118 5.54 -3.24 -16.51
N THR A 119 6.44 -3.48 -15.55
CA THR A 119 7.77 -4.04 -15.80
C THR A 119 7.89 -5.48 -15.30
N GLY A 120 7.04 -5.88 -14.36
CA GLY A 120 7.09 -7.14 -13.65
C GLY A 120 8.19 -7.22 -12.58
N LEU A 121 9.05 -6.20 -12.46
CA LEU A 121 10.20 -6.22 -11.55
C LEU A 121 9.79 -6.21 -10.07
N LEU A 122 8.66 -5.63 -9.73
CA LEU A 122 8.15 -5.56 -8.35
C LEU A 122 7.27 -6.75 -7.96
N ALA A 123 6.84 -7.58 -8.91
CA ALA A 123 5.83 -8.63 -8.66
C ALA A 123 6.21 -9.57 -7.50
N GLU A 124 7.44 -10.07 -7.48
CA GLU A 124 7.88 -11.01 -6.45
C GLU A 124 8.06 -10.35 -5.09
N VAL A 125 8.73 -9.19 -5.04
CA VAL A 125 8.96 -8.47 -3.77
C VAL A 125 7.64 -8.01 -3.17
N MET A 126 6.71 -7.49 -3.97
CA MET A 126 5.37 -7.10 -3.52
C MET A 126 4.59 -8.30 -2.98
N ARG A 127 4.57 -9.41 -3.72
CA ARG A 127 3.90 -10.62 -3.26
C ARG A 127 4.41 -11.08 -1.89
N LYS A 128 5.73 -11.15 -1.71
CA LYS A 128 6.33 -11.58 -0.43
C LYS A 128 6.08 -10.59 0.71
N SER A 129 6.21 -9.31 0.44
CA SER A 129 6.10 -8.26 1.47
C SER A 129 4.65 -7.98 1.90
N ILE A 130 3.68 -8.09 0.97
CA ILE A 130 2.27 -7.82 1.24
C ILE A 130 1.56 -9.05 1.83
N GLU A 131 2.07 -10.26 1.59
CA GLU A 131 1.44 -11.51 2.02
C GLU A 131 1.10 -11.57 3.51
N PRO A 132 1.99 -11.19 4.46
CA PRO A 132 1.64 -11.20 5.89
C PRO A 132 0.46 -10.27 6.23
N ILE A 133 0.41 -9.09 5.58
CA ILE A 133 -0.69 -8.12 5.78
C ILE A 133 -2.00 -8.70 5.24
N ARG A 134 -1.96 -9.34 4.07
CA ARG A 134 -3.09 -10.01 3.44
C ARG A 134 -3.61 -11.15 4.31
N GLN A 135 -2.73 -11.96 4.87
CA GLN A 135 -3.08 -13.05 5.78
C GLN A 135 -3.74 -12.52 7.06
N GLY A 136 -3.19 -11.45 7.65
CA GLY A 136 -3.78 -10.82 8.82
C GLY A 136 -5.20 -10.30 8.57
N LEU A 137 -5.45 -9.64 7.44
CA LEU A 137 -6.80 -9.22 7.05
C LEU A 137 -7.71 -10.44 6.83
N GLY A 138 -7.21 -11.48 6.14
CA GLY A 138 -7.95 -12.70 5.87
C GLY A 138 -8.36 -13.43 7.14
N ALA A 139 -7.48 -13.52 8.14
CA ALA A 139 -7.78 -14.10 9.44
C ALA A 139 -8.89 -13.33 10.16
N THR A 140 -8.81 -11.99 10.19
CA THR A 140 -9.84 -11.14 10.82
C THR A 140 -11.20 -11.31 10.11
N VAL A 141 -11.23 -11.31 8.77
CA VAL A 141 -12.47 -11.48 7.99
C VAL A 141 -13.05 -12.89 8.21
N ARG A 142 -12.22 -13.92 8.27
CA ARG A 142 -12.67 -15.29 8.53
C ARG A 142 -13.30 -15.42 9.91
N GLU A 143 -12.72 -14.82 10.94
CA GLU A 143 -13.27 -14.80 12.29
C GLU A 143 -14.65 -14.14 12.33
N LEU A 144 -14.80 -13.00 11.63
CA LEU A 144 -16.06 -12.28 11.52
C LEU A 144 -17.15 -13.07 10.78
N LEU A 145 -16.79 -13.79 9.71
CA LEU A 145 -17.71 -14.63 8.94
C LEU A 145 -18.08 -15.92 9.65
N GLY A 146 -17.25 -16.37 10.62
CA GLY A 146 -17.47 -17.61 11.36
C GLY A 146 -16.84 -18.84 10.70
N PRO A 147 -16.84 -19.99 11.44
CA PRO A 147 -16.09 -21.20 11.06
C PRO A 147 -16.63 -21.91 9.81
N LYS A 148 -17.91 -21.75 9.49
CA LYS A 148 -18.53 -22.36 8.31
C LYS A 148 -18.25 -21.59 7.01
N ALA A 149 -17.63 -20.40 7.07
CA ALA A 149 -17.46 -19.54 5.91
C ALA A 149 -16.56 -20.18 4.83
N PRO A 150 -17.06 -20.34 3.58
CA PRO A 150 -16.24 -20.79 2.46
C PRO A 150 -15.08 -19.82 2.19
N GLN A 151 -13.94 -20.36 1.74
CA GLN A 151 -12.77 -19.53 1.39
C GLN A 151 -13.12 -18.45 0.37
N ARG A 152 -14.02 -18.74 -0.58
CA ARG A 152 -14.49 -17.79 -1.59
C ARG A 152 -15.10 -16.54 -0.95
N GLN A 153 -15.93 -16.68 0.08
CA GLN A 153 -16.57 -15.55 0.76
C GLN A 153 -15.55 -14.69 1.50
N VAL A 154 -14.56 -15.31 2.14
CA VAL A 154 -13.44 -14.56 2.76
C VAL A 154 -12.72 -13.71 1.72
N LEU A 155 -12.38 -14.28 0.56
CA LEU A 155 -11.69 -13.56 -0.52
C LEU A 155 -12.53 -12.43 -1.10
N LEU A 156 -13.84 -12.62 -1.28
CA LEU A 156 -14.76 -11.59 -1.78
C LEU A 156 -14.88 -10.43 -0.79
N CYS A 157 -15.03 -10.69 0.50
CA CYS A 157 -15.06 -9.66 1.53
C CYS A 157 -13.74 -8.87 1.58
N MET A 158 -12.60 -9.57 1.54
CA MET A 158 -11.29 -8.91 1.47
C MET A 158 -11.14 -8.04 0.22
N ALA A 159 -11.61 -8.50 -0.93
CA ALA A 159 -11.57 -7.74 -2.18
C ALA A 159 -12.43 -6.47 -2.08
N SER A 160 -13.65 -6.57 -1.54
CA SER A 160 -14.57 -5.45 -1.34
C SER A 160 -13.99 -4.39 -0.40
N ILE A 161 -13.42 -4.80 0.74
CA ILE A 161 -12.77 -3.89 1.69
C ILE A 161 -11.61 -3.15 1.01
N ARG A 162 -10.73 -3.89 0.35
CA ARG A 162 -9.58 -3.29 -0.33
C ARG A 162 -9.98 -2.33 -1.44
N SER A 163 -10.98 -2.68 -2.25
CA SER A 163 -11.44 -1.82 -3.34
C SER A 163 -11.95 -0.48 -2.83
N GLN A 164 -12.68 -0.45 -1.73
CA GLN A 164 -13.12 0.80 -1.10
C GLN A 164 -11.93 1.66 -0.64
N CYS A 165 -10.91 1.06 0.00
CA CYS A 165 -9.72 1.80 0.43
C CYS A 165 -8.92 2.37 -0.76
N PHE A 166 -8.78 1.60 -1.84
CA PHE A 166 -8.00 2.04 -3.01
C PHE A 166 -8.73 3.06 -3.90
N ASP A 167 -10.06 3.17 -3.82
CA ASP A 167 -10.82 4.21 -4.53
C ASP A 167 -10.34 5.61 -4.12
N GLU A 168 -10.08 5.83 -2.84
CA GLU A 168 -9.57 7.12 -2.35
C GLU A 168 -8.20 7.47 -2.95
N MET A 169 -7.33 6.49 -3.16
CA MET A 169 -6.05 6.71 -3.85
C MET A 169 -6.27 7.24 -5.29
N ILE A 170 -7.24 6.67 -6.00
CA ILE A 170 -7.58 7.08 -7.38
C ILE A 170 -8.17 8.49 -7.36
N ARG A 171 -9.07 8.78 -6.44
CA ARG A 171 -9.74 10.07 -6.29
C ARG A 171 -8.77 11.20 -5.98
N THR A 172 -7.91 11.02 -4.98
CA THR A 172 -6.90 12.02 -4.58
C THR A 172 -5.95 12.33 -5.74
N ARG A 173 -5.52 11.33 -6.51
CA ARG A 173 -4.63 11.52 -7.66
C ARG A 173 -5.32 12.20 -8.83
N ARG A 174 -6.57 11.83 -9.13
CA ARG A 174 -7.37 12.53 -10.14
C ARG A 174 -7.51 14.00 -9.79
N ARG A 175 -7.85 14.31 -8.54
CA ARG A 175 -7.96 15.68 -8.06
C ARG A 175 -6.67 16.46 -8.31
N ARG A 176 -5.52 15.97 -7.87
CA ARG A 176 -4.21 16.63 -8.09
C ARG A 176 -3.93 16.88 -9.59
N ALA A 177 -4.14 15.87 -10.42
CA ALA A 177 -3.89 15.99 -11.85
C ALA A 177 -4.81 17.01 -12.55
N PHE A 178 -6.04 17.14 -12.12
CA PHE A 178 -7.02 18.09 -12.67
C PHE A 178 -6.84 19.50 -12.09
N ASP A 179 -6.48 19.63 -10.82
CA ASP A 179 -6.15 20.92 -10.20
C ASP A 179 -4.90 21.52 -10.87
N GLU A 180 -3.86 20.73 -11.13
CA GLU A 180 -2.67 21.14 -11.88
C GLU A 180 -2.99 21.55 -13.34
N ALA A 181 -4.00 20.94 -13.95
CA ALA A 181 -4.46 21.27 -15.30
C ALA A 181 -5.48 22.42 -15.34
N GLY A 182 -5.88 23.00 -14.19
CA GLY A 182 -6.90 24.05 -14.08
C GLY A 182 -8.31 23.60 -14.51
N LYS A 183 -8.59 22.28 -14.50
CA LYS A 183 -9.86 21.70 -14.94
C LYS A 183 -10.47 20.88 -13.80
N ALA A 184 -11.49 21.41 -13.15
CA ALA A 184 -12.30 20.63 -12.23
C ALA A 184 -13.08 19.57 -13.02
N TRP A 185 -12.92 18.27 -12.67
CA TRP A 185 -13.66 17.18 -13.28
C TRP A 185 -14.31 16.30 -12.22
N GLY A 186 -15.60 16.09 -12.36
CA GLY A 186 -16.40 15.23 -11.50
C GLY A 186 -17.23 15.98 -10.46
N PRO A 187 -18.13 15.29 -9.75
CA PRO A 187 -18.92 15.89 -8.70
C PRO A 187 -18.00 16.43 -7.60
N PRO A 188 -18.40 17.51 -6.89
CA PRO A 188 -17.65 18.01 -5.75
C PRO A 188 -17.44 16.87 -4.77
N LEU A 189 -16.18 16.49 -4.57
CA LEU A 189 -15.82 15.46 -3.59
C LEU A 189 -16.08 16.06 -2.21
N LEU A 190 -16.80 15.33 -1.39
CA LEU A 190 -16.90 15.64 0.04
C LEU A 190 -15.46 15.76 0.55
N SER A 191 -15.16 16.90 1.17
CA SER A 191 -13.89 17.08 1.87
C SER A 191 -13.94 16.30 3.19
N LEU A 192 -13.92 14.96 3.06
CA LEU A 192 -13.93 14.07 4.22
C LEU A 192 -12.50 13.83 4.69
N ASP A 193 -12.35 13.75 5.98
CA ASP A 193 -11.14 13.32 6.66
C ASP A 193 -10.90 11.82 6.42
N ILE A 194 -9.63 11.41 6.42
CA ILE A 194 -9.23 10.00 6.24
C ILE A 194 -9.84 9.12 7.33
N GLU A 195 -9.91 9.62 8.54
CA GLU A 195 -10.53 8.95 9.68
C GLU A 195 -12.04 8.72 9.47
N GLU A 196 -12.73 9.71 8.92
CA GLU A 196 -14.16 9.59 8.59
C GLU A 196 -14.41 8.57 7.49
N ILE A 197 -13.59 8.59 6.42
CA ILE A 197 -13.68 7.63 5.33
C ILE A 197 -13.37 6.22 5.84
N ALA A 198 -12.31 6.04 6.62
CA ALA A 198 -11.94 4.76 7.19
C ALA A 198 -13.04 4.19 8.11
N ALA A 199 -13.63 5.04 8.96
CA ALA A 199 -14.74 4.66 9.83
C ALA A 199 -16.00 4.28 9.03
N HIS A 200 -16.28 4.97 7.93
CA HIS A 200 -17.38 4.61 7.02
C HIS A 200 -17.13 3.25 6.36
N ILE A 201 -15.95 3.03 5.78
CA ILE A 201 -15.58 1.77 5.15
C ILE A 201 -15.68 0.61 6.16
N ALA A 202 -15.20 0.80 7.39
CA ALA A 202 -15.28 -0.21 8.44
C ALA A 202 -16.74 -0.58 8.76
N ARG A 203 -17.60 0.41 9.00
CA ARG A 203 -19.02 0.20 9.29
C ARG A 203 -19.75 -0.50 8.14
N PHE A 204 -19.53 -0.05 6.92
CA PHE A 204 -20.14 -0.62 5.72
C PHE A 204 -19.70 -2.08 5.51
N SER A 205 -18.41 -2.33 5.64
CA SER A 205 -17.83 -3.67 5.51
C SER A 205 -18.34 -4.63 6.60
N LEU A 206 -18.43 -4.16 7.86
CA LEU A 206 -18.96 -4.96 8.95
C LEU A 206 -20.45 -5.31 8.77
N ALA A 207 -21.25 -4.36 8.27
CA ALA A 207 -22.66 -4.63 7.97
C ALA A 207 -22.80 -5.71 6.89
N GLY A 208 -22.02 -5.61 5.80
CA GLY A 208 -21.98 -6.61 4.74
C GLY A 208 -21.52 -7.99 5.23
N ILE A 209 -20.44 -8.04 6.04
CA ILE A 209 -19.92 -9.29 6.60
C ILE A 209 -20.95 -9.95 7.52
N ARG A 210 -21.66 -9.18 8.35
CA ARG A 210 -22.70 -9.71 9.24
C ARG A 210 -23.85 -10.33 8.47
N GLU A 211 -24.28 -9.69 7.38
CA GLU A 211 -25.34 -10.22 6.52
C GLU A 211 -24.89 -11.50 5.80
N ILE A 212 -23.68 -11.51 5.23
CA ILE A 212 -23.11 -12.73 4.61
C ILE A 212 -23.00 -13.86 5.62
N ARG A 213 -22.56 -13.58 6.86
CA ARG A 213 -22.54 -14.57 7.94
C ARG A 213 -23.92 -15.13 8.23
N ARG A 214 -24.94 -14.28 8.33
CA ARG A 214 -26.33 -14.71 8.56
C ARG A 214 -26.79 -15.68 7.45
N GLN A 215 -26.46 -15.38 6.20
CA GLN A 215 -26.80 -16.24 5.04
C GLN A 215 -26.05 -17.57 5.09
N ILE A 216 -24.77 -17.57 5.50
CA ILE A 216 -24.00 -18.81 5.69
C ILE A 216 -24.58 -19.65 6.82
N ASP A 217 -24.97 -19.04 7.93
CA ASP A 217 -25.53 -19.73 9.08
C ASP A 217 -26.93 -20.30 8.81
N SER A 218 -27.70 -19.69 7.87
CA SER A 218 -29.00 -20.19 7.37
C SER A 218 -28.90 -21.17 6.20
N ASP A 219 -27.71 -21.60 5.82
CA ASP A 219 -27.43 -22.47 4.67
C ASP A 219 -27.84 -21.90 3.28
N GLU A 220 -28.24 -20.61 3.20
CA GLU A 220 -28.62 -19.96 1.94
C GLU A 220 -27.45 -19.81 0.94
N LEU A 221 -26.21 -19.90 1.40
CA LEU A 221 -24.98 -19.80 0.58
C LEU A 221 -24.21 -21.13 0.48
N GLY A 222 -24.70 -22.21 1.08
CA GLY A 222 -24.01 -23.51 1.16
C GLY A 222 -24.11 -24.38 -0.10
N GLU A 223 -24.98 -24.08 -1.04
CA GLU A 223 -25.31 -24.95 -2.20
C GLU A 223 -24.80 -24.47 -3.55
N THR A 224 -23.89 -23.51 -3.62
CA THR A 224 -23.26 -23.12 -4.91
C THR A 224 -21.82 -23.60 -4.96
N GLU A 225 -21.61 -24.88 -5.30
CA GLU A 225 -20.35 -25.41 -5.81
C GLU A 225 -20.02 -24.88 -7.21
#